data_0d6330d9826a315c4076361a9baaa1f7
#
_entry.id   0d6330d9826a315c4076361a9baaa1f7
#
_cell.length_a   1.000
_cell.length_b   1.000
_cell.length_c   1.000
_cell.angle_alpha   90.00
_cell.angle_beta   90.00
_cell.angle_gamma   90.00
#
_symmetry.space_group_name_H-M   'P 1'
#
loop_
_entity.id
_entity.type
_entity.pdbx_description
1 polymer ?
#
loop_
_entity_poly.entity_id
_entity_poly.type
_entity_poly.pdbx_seq_one_letter_code
_entity_poly.pdbx_strand_id
1 'polypeptide(L)'
;MLAAAEAERAISRAAVVSSRRLRAVPTEDNAGIVIEGPNGHAYAPTHWSFGQAANLTGAPASYLRGLPAPLAADCLNYGFQVERDAQEIGVLLSRNGSDQIKAMTGPRYGRIWNSEVIRALMDRFGDGRTGDFRVPGEYGRAVEITRENTTLFAGDRDMFVFLADENNRVEIPNRREGQTGTLARGFFVTNSQVGAGALRVKTFLFDYVCANRIVWGAHELEEISIRHTAAAPDRFIEEVTPALLAYSQSSAANLNNVLRGARESKIDKVDAFLANRFGPRVAQRINAAHVEEEGRPIETLWDAVTGATAYAKSIPWTADRVELETEAGKILDLVD
;
A
#
# COMPACT_ATOMS: atom_id res chain seq x y z
N MET A 1 -12.39 -10.34 -1.85
CA MET A 1 -11.83 -9.07 -2.30
C MET A 1 -12.47 -8.56 -3.58
N LEU A 2 -12.48 -9.31 -4.71
CA LEU A 2 -13.07 -8.86 -5.97
C LEU A 2 -14.53 -8.42 -5.82
N ALA A 3 -15.40 -9.25 -5.25
CA ALA A 3 -16.82 -8.92 -5.08
C ALA A 3 -17.05 -7.62 -4.27
N ALA A 4 -16.22 -7.37 -3.24
CA ALA A 4 -16.29 -6.13 -2.46
C ALA A 4 -15.86 -4.92 -3.31
N ALA A 5 -14.80 -5.04 -4.11
CA ALA A 5 -14.32 -3.98 -4.99
C ALA A 5 -15.32 -3.69 -6.14
N GLU A 6 -16.01 -4.69 -6.65
CA GLU A 6 -17.07 -4.53 -7.65
C GLU A 6 -18.31 -3.87 -7.06
N ALA A 7 -18.72 -4.26 -5.86
CA ALA A 7 -19.81 -3.62 -5.14
C ALA A 7 -19.51 -2.14 -4.86
N GLU A 8 -18.29 -1.82 -4.41
CA GLU A 8 -17.86 -0.43 -4.22
C GLU A 8 -17.89 0.37 -5.52
N ARG A 9 -17.39 -0.20 -6.63
CA ARG A 9 -17.44 0.44 -7.94
C ARG A 9 -18.86 0.71 -8.41
N ALA A 10 -19.77 -0.24 -8.19
CA ALA A 10 -21.17 -0.12 -8.63
C ALA A 10 -21.92 1.05 -7.98
N ILE A 11 -21.59 1.36 -6.72
CA ILE A 11 -22.19 2.49 -5.98
C ILE A 11 -21.40 3.79 -6.13
N SER A 12 -20.25 3.77 -6.80
CA SER A 12 -19.36 4.92 -6.95
C SER A 12 -19.66 5.67 -8.24
N ARG A 13 -19.57 7.01 -8.20
CA ARG A 13 -19.73 7.90 -9.36
C ARG A 13 -18.63 8.94 -9.36
N ALA A 14 -17.95 9.08 -10.50
CA ALA A 14 -17.02 10.17 -10.74
C ALA A 14 -17.74 11.33 -11.44
N ALA A 15 -17.41 12.55 -11.02
CA ALA A 15 -17.91 13.77 -11.66
C ALA A 15 -16.80 14.84 -11.62
N VAL A 16 -16.91 15.84 -12.51
CA VAL A 16 -16.07 17.04 -12.46
C VAL A 16 -16.96 18.21 -12.07
N VAL A 17 -16.53 18.97 -11.07
CA VAL A 17 -17.26 20.12 -10.53
C VAL A 17 -16.33 21.30 -10.36
N SER A 18 -16.86 22.52 -10.48
CA SER A 18 -16.09 23.73 -10.13
C SER A 18 -15.99 23.88 -8.61
N SER A 19 -14.83 24.26 -8.09
CA SER A 19 -14.62 24.55 -6.66
C SER A 19 -15.64 25.55 -6.12
N ARG A 20 -15.96 26.59 -6.89
CA ARG A 20 -16.95 27.63 -6.52
C ARG A 20 -18.37 27.12 -6.34
N ARG A 21 -18.68 25.90 -6.81
CA ARG A 21 -19.99 25.27 -6.66
C ARG A 21 -20.05 24.27 -5.49
N LEU A 22 -18.97 24.18 -4.73
CA LEU A 22 -18.89 23.39 -3.51
C LEU A 22 -19.12 24.31 -2.31
N ARG A 23 -19.83 23.79 -1.32
CA ARG A 23 -20.08 24.48 -0.06
C ARG A 23 -19.90 23.51 1.11
N ALA A 24 -19.00 23.81 2.01
CA ALA A 24 -18.88 23.11 3.28
C ALA A 24 -19.98 23.62 4.25
N VAL A 25 -20.68 22.68 4.86
CA VAL A 25 -21.77 22.97 5.81
C VAL A 25 -21.57 22.11 7.06
N PRO A 26 -21.67 22.68 8.28
CA PRO A 26 -21.64 21.86 9.49
C PRO A 26 -22.87 20.94 9.53
N THR A 27 -22.73 19.76 10.11
CA THR A 27 -23.86 18.87 10.40
C THR A 27 -24.79 19.50 11.43
N GLU A 28 -26.07 19.06 11.52
CA GLU A 28 -27.07 19.63 12.43
C GLU A 28 -26.61 19.61 13.89
N ASP A 29 -25.86 18.61 14.30
CA ASP A 29 -25.27 18.45 15.63
C ASP A 29 -23.94 19.20 15.81
N ASN A 30 -23.43 19.88 14.78
CA ASN A 30 -22.13 20.53 14.72
C ASN A 30 -20.93 19.58 15.01
N ALA A 31 -21.13 18.26 14.92
CA ALA A 31 -20.08 17.29 15.17
C ALA A 31 -19.19 17.02 13.95
N GLY A 32 -19.65 17.38 12.74
CA GLY A 32 -18.97 17.12 11.48
C GLY A 32 -19.24 18.17 10.42
N ILE A 33 -18.68 17.93 9.24
CA ILE A 33 -18.86 18.76 8.05
C ILE A 33 -19.34 17.88 6.91
N VAL A 34 -20.31 18.34 6.16
CA VAL A 34 -20.70 17.83 4.85
C VAL A 34 -20.34 18.83 3.76
N ILE A 35 -20.16 18.36 2.54
CA ILE A 35 -19.89 19.22 1.39
C ILE A 35 -21.09 19.11 0.44
N GLU A 36 -21.77 20.21 0.24
CA GLU A 36 -22.84 20.34 -0.73
C GLU A 36 -22.25 20.52 -2.13
N GLY A 37 -22.80 19.77 -3.07
CA GLY A 37 -22.50 19.88 -4.49
C GLY A 37 -23.40 20.87 -5.23
N PRO A 38 -23.22 21.03 -6.55
CA PRO A 38 -23.98 21.95 -7.38
C PRO A 38 -25.49 21.75 -7.39
N ASN A 39 -25.96 20.58 -7.03
CA ASN A 39 -27.37 20.19 -6.96
C ASN A 39 -27.98 20.35 -5.56
N GLY A 40 -27.23 20.95 -4.61
CA GLY A 40 -27.65 21.10 -3.22
C GLY A 40 -27.63 19.80 -2.41
N HIS A 41 -27.15 18.70 -2.99
CA HIS A 41 -27.03 17.44 -2.26
C HIS A 41 -25.74 17.44 -1.40
N ALA A 42 -25.87 17.02 -0.16
CA ALA A 42 -24.79 17.01 0.82
C ALA A 42 -24.12 15.63 0.89
N TYR A 43 -22.80 15.63 0.93
CA TYR A 43 -21.98 14.43 1.02
C TYR A 43 -21.00 14.54 2.19
N ALA A 44 -20.92 13.51 3.03
CA ALA A 44 -19.93 13.45 4.09
C ALA A 44 -18.55 13.12 3.50
N PRO A 45 -17.51 13.93 3.72
CA PRO A 45 -16.17 13.58 3.29
C PRO A 45 -15.62 12.43 4.15
N THR A 46 -14.89 11.50 3.52
CA THR A 46 -14.05 10.55 4.27
C THR A 46 -12.90 11.31 4.93
N HIS A 47 -12.19 10.66 5.86
CA HIS A 47 -10.99 11.26 6.46
C HIS A 47 -9.98 11.67 5.39
N TRP A 48 -9.82 10.86 4.33
CA TRP A 48 -8.91 11.13 3.22
C TRP A 48 -9.39 12.32 2.38
N SER A 49 -10.63 12.29 1.90
CA SER A 49 -11.15 13.36 1.04
C SER A 49 -11.31 14.70 1.77
N PHE A 50 -11.54 14.70 3.07
CA PHE A 50 -11.45 15.91 3.89
C PHE A 50 -10.05 16.53 3.83
N GLY A 51 -9.00 15.69 3.93
CA GLY A 51 -7.62 16.15 3.74
C GLY A 51 -7.37 16.74 2.35
N GLN A 52 -7.95 16.15 1.32
CA GLN A 52 -7.88 16.67 -0.05
C GLN A 52 -8.64 18.00 -0.19
N ALA A 53 -9.85 18.13 0.40
CA ALA A 53 -10.59 19.39 0.43
C ALA A 53 -9.78 20.50 1.12
N ALA A 54 -9.20 20.19 2.28
CA ALA A 54 -8.34 21.13 3.00
C ALA A 54 -7.13 21.56 2.16
N ASN A 55 -6.46 20.63 1.49
CA ASN A 55 -5.34 20.94 0.61
C ASN A 55 -5.75 21.82 -0.59
N LEU A 56 -6.91 21.58 -1.19
CA LEU A 56 -7.48 22.42 -2.26
C LEU A 56 -7.73 23.86 -1.82
N THR A 57 -8.08 24.07 -0.55
CA THR A 57 -8.33 25.40 0.03
C THR A 57 -7.07 26.04 0.63
N GLY A 58 -5.91 25.38 0.54
CA GLY A 58 -4.66 25.85 1.13
C GLY A 58 -4.61 25.80 2.65
N ALA A 59 -5.57 25.15 3.31
CA ALA A 59 -5.65 25.07 4.76
C ALA A 59 -5.08 23.74 5.30
N PRO A 60 -4.33 23.73 6.43
CA PRO A 60 -3.82 22.50 7.02
C PRO A 60 -4.96 21.63 7.56
N ALA A 61 -5.12 20.41 7.05
CA ALA A 61 -6.20 19.51 7.44
C ALA A 61 -6.22 19.19 8.95
N SER A 62 -5.03 19.05 9.58
CA SER A 62 -4.90 18.80 11.03
C SER A 62 -5.46 19.97 11.85
N TYR A 63 -5.20 21.20 11.42
CA TYR A 63 -5.73 22.39 12.05
C TYR A 63 -7.25 22.46 11.92
N LEU A 64 -7.78 22.26 10.71
CA LEU A 64 -9.23 22.29 10.49
C LEU A 64 -9.99 21.24 11.32
N ARG A 65 -9.39 20.06 11.52
CA ARG A 65 -10.00 19.00 12.36
C ARG A 65 -10.05 19.35 13.85
N GLY A 66 -9.22 20.28 14.31
CA GLY A 66 -9.21 20.76 15.68
C GLY A 66 -10.18 21.93 15.92
N LEU A 67 -10.77 22.49 14.87
CA LEU A 67 -11.73 23.61 14.97
C LEU A 67 -13.16 23.11 15.19
N PRO A 68 -14.04 23.93 15.82
CA PRO A 68 -15.48 23.72 15.74
C PRO A 68 -15.96 23.63 14.28
N ALA A 69 -16.89 22.73 13.99
CA ALA A 69 -17.34 22.46 12.62
C ALA A 69 -17.80 23.71 11.84
N PRO A 70 -18.54 24.68 12.43
CA PRO A 70 -18.89 25.91 11.72
C PRO A 70 -17.66 26.70 11.25
N LEU A 71 -16.66 26.87 12.11
CA LEU A 71 -15.46 27.64 11.78
C LEU A 71 -14.60 26.90 10.73
N ALA A 72 -14.49 25.58 10.83
CA ALA A 72 -13.79 24.78 9.81
C ALA A 72 -14.52 24.83 8.46
N ALA A 73 -15.85 24.83 8.44
CA ALA A 73 -16.66 24.99 7.24
C ALA A 73 -16.45 26.37 6.60
N ASP A 74 -16.40 27.44 7.39
CA ASP A 74 -16.14 28.80 6.91
C ASP A 74 -14.73 28.91 6.28
N CYS A 75 -13.72 28.29 6.91
CA CYS A 75 -12.36 28.24 6.35
C CYS A 75 -12.33 27.50 4.99
N LEU A 76 -13.01 26.35 4.87
CA LEU A 76 -13.11 25.64 3.61
C LEU A 76 -13.84 26.47 2.55
N ASN A 77 -14.97 27.10 2.90
CA ASN A 77 -15.75 27.93 1.99
C ASN A 77 -14.96 29.14 1.51
N TYR A 78 -14.21 29.77 2.40
CA TYR A 78 -13.31 30.84 2.01
C TYR A 78 -12.31 30.37 0.93
N GLY A 79 -11.66 29.22 1.16
CA GLY A 79 -10.70 28.67 0.19
C GLY A 79 -11.35 28.26 -1.14
N PHE A 80 -12.56 27.67 -1.12
CA PHE A 80 -13.27 27.32 -2.36
C PHE A 80 -13.64 28.54 -3.23
N GLN A 81 -13.77 29.72 -2.63
CA GLN A 81 -14.24 30.93 -3.31
C GLN A 81 -13.15 31.92 -3.67
N VAL A 82 -12.04 31.96 -2.90
CA VAL A 82 -11.02 33.02 -2.98
C VAL A 82 -10.01 32.80 -4.11
N GLU A 83 -9.82 31.58 -4.59
CA GLU A 83 -8.95 31.38 -5.73
C GLU A 83 -9.44 32.17 -6.95
N ARG A 84 -8.51 32.98 -7.51
CA ARG A 84 -8.78 33.89 -8.63
C ARG A 84 -9.38 33.19 -9.86
N ASP A 85 -9.05 31.90 -10.02
CA ASP A 85 -9.60 31.04 -11.07
C ASP A 85 -10.33 29.85 -10.45
N ALA A 86 -11.59 29.66 -10.86
CA ALA A 86 -12.35 28.47 -10.46
C ALA A 86 -11.62 27.21 -10.91
N GLN A 87 -11.18 26.39 -9.96
CA GLN A 87 -10.57 25.11 -10.28
C GLN A 87 -11.65 24.06 -10.58
N GLU A 88 -11.44 23.30 -11.65
CA GLU A 88 -12.19 22.07 -11.87
C GLU A 88 -11.62 20.97 -11.00
N ILE A 89 -12.48 20.27 -10.29
CA ILE A 89 -12.13 19.22 -9.33
C ILE A 89 -12.84 17.94 -9.75
N GLY A 90 -12.07 16.85 -9.87
CA GLY A 90 -12.61 15.51 -10.01
C GLY A 90 -13.08 14.99 -8.66
N VAL A 91 -14.36 14.74 -8.50
CA VAL A 91 -14.93 14.15 -7.27
C VAL A 91 -15.29 12.69 -7.49
N LEU A 92 -15.02 11.84 -6.50
CA LEU A 92 -15.52 10.47 -6.43
C LEU A 92 -16.57 10.40 -5.33
N LEU A 93 -17.81 10.15 -5.72
CA LEU A 93 -18.96 10.02 -4.83
C LEU A 93 -19.29 8.55 -4.62
N SER A 94 -19.74 8.19 -3.42
CA SER A 94 -20.26 6.86 -3.09
C SER A 94 -21.63 7.00 -2.44
N ARG A 95 -22.56 6.13 -2.83
CA ARG A 95 -23.94 6.07 -2.32
C ARG A 95 -24.19 4.71 -1.69
N ASN A 96 -23.81 4.54 -0.44
CA ASN A 96 -24.03 3.31 0.33
C ASN A 96 -24.67 3.65 1.68
N GLY A 97 -25.98 3.94 1.66
CA GLY A 97 -26.72 4.28 2.88
C GLY A 97 -26.38 5.64 3.47
N SER A 98 -25.15 6.11 3.30
CA SER A 98 -24.72 7.51 3.54
C SER A 98 -23.99 8.01 2.29
N ASP A 99 -24.40 9.16 1.77
CA ASP A 99 -23.73 9.76 0.62
C ASP A 99 -22.38 10.34 1.04
N GLN A 100 -21.30 9.86 0.41
CA GLN A 100 -19.93 10.21 0.78
C GLN A 100 -19.15 10.78 -0.41
N ILE A 101 -18.24 11.71 -0.13
CA ILE A 101 -17.13 12.04 -1.01
C ILE A 101 -15.95 11.15 -0.63
N LYS A 102 -15.57 10.25 -1.52
CA LYS A 102 -14.42 9.36 -1.35
C LYS A 102 -13.11 10.02 -1.77
N ALA A 103 -13.15 10.90 -2.78
CA ALA A 103 -11.97 11.60 -3.26
C ALA A 103 -12.30 12.97 -3.86
N MET A 104 -11.32 13.88 -3.78
CA MET A 104 -11.26 15.16 -4.48
C MET A 104 -9.88 15.28 -5.14
N THR A 105 -9.82 15.08 -6.45
CA THR A 105 -8.58 14.98 -7.24
C THR A 105 -8.58 16.02 -8.35
N GLY A 106 -7.49 16.10 -9.12
CA GLY A 106 -7.49 16.89 -10.36
C GLY A 106 -8.50 16.34 -11.37
N PRO A 107 -9.04 17.20 -12.27
CA PRO A 107 -10.11 16.82 -13.21
C PRO A 107 -9.70 15.76 -14.22
N ARG A 108 -8.39 15.61 -14.47
CA ARG A 108 -7.81 14.62 -15.40
C ARG A 108 -7.25 13.38 -14.67
N TYR A 109 -7.73 13.12 -13.44
CA TYR A 109 -7.31 11.93 -12.71
C TYR A 109 -7.87 10.67 -13.38
N GLY A 110 -6.99 9.89 -14.04
CA GLY A 110 -7.32 8.61 -14.67
C GLY A 110 -7.41 7.52 -13.61
N ARG A 111 -8.62 7.17 -13.24
CA ARG A 111 -8.87 6.21 -12.17
C ARG A 111 -8.73 4.79 -12.68
N ILE A 112 -7.78 4.06 -12.10
CA ILE A 112 -7.69 2.60 -12.23
C ILE A 112 -8.49 2.02 -11.07
N TRP A 113 -9.56 1.28 -11.37
CA TRP A 113 -10.42 0.71 -10.34
C TRP A 113 -9.77 -0.51 -9.69
N ASN A 114 -9.89 -0.62 -8.37
CA ASN A 114 -9.39 -1.80 -7.65
C ASN A 114 -9.96 -3.10 -8.21
N SER A 115 -11.23 -3.11 -8.61
CA SER A 115 -11.87 -4.28 -9.26
C SER A 115 -11.22 -4.66 -10.60
N GLU A 116 -10.75 -3.70 -11.38
CA GLU A 116 -10.04 -3.95 -12.65
C GLU A 116 -8.66 -4.57 -12.38
N VAL A 117 -7.93 -4.03 -11.41
CA VAL A 117 -6.63 -4.57 -10.99
C VAL A 117 -6.78 -6.01 -10.49
N ILE A 118 -7.72 -6.25 -9.58
CA ILE A 118 -7.92 -7.59 -9.01
C ILE A 118 -8.34 -8.58 -10.10
N ARG A 119 -9.24 -8.18 -11.00
CA ARG A 119 -9.69 -9.04 -12.11
C ARG A 119 -8.54 -9.41 -13.03
N ALA A 120 -7.73 -8.43 -13.45
CA ALA A 120 -6.55 -8.68 -14.30
C ALA A 120 -5.55 -9.64 -13.64
N LEU A 121 -5.32 -9.50 -12.33
CA LEU A 121 -4.49 -10.43 -11.58
C LEU A 121 -5.11 -11.84 -11.53
N MET A 122 -6.41 -11.95 -11.27
CA MET A 122 -7.11 -13.24 -11.23
C MET A 122 -7.15 -13.94 -12.59
N ASP A 123 -7.40 -13.20 -13.66
CA ASP A 123 -7.41 -13.73 -15.03
C ASP A 123 -6.03 -14.31 -15.42
N ARG A 124 -4.95 -13.76 -14.87
CA ARG A 124 -3.59 -14.17 -15.19
C ARG A 124 -3.02 -15.20 -14.22
N PHE A 125 -3.22 -15.04 -12.92
CA PHE A 125 -2.58 -15.83 -11.87
C PHE A 125 -3.56 -16.72 -11.09
N GLY A 126 -4.84 -16.71 -11.47
CA GLY A 126 -5.88 -17.49 -10.81
C GLY A 126 -6.46 -16.80 -9.57
N ASP A 127 -7.14 -17.57 -8.77
CA ASP A 127 -7.92 -17.11 -7.61
C ASP A 127 -7.07 -16.74 -6.37
N GLY A 128 -5.75 -16.80 -6.48
CA GLY A 128 -4.81 -16.61 -5.37
C GLY A 128 -4.77 -17.77 -4.38
N ARG A 129 -5.41 -18.91 -4.68
CA ARG A 129 -5.48 -20.11 -3.84
C ARG A 129 -5.02 -21.37 -4.54
N THR A 130 -5.37 -21.56 -5.81
CA THR A 130 -5.14 -22.80 -6.57
C THR A 130 -4.11 -22.65 -7.68
N GLY A 131 -3.78 -21.43 -8.09
CA GLY A 131 -2.74 -21.13 -9.10
C GLY A 131 -1.32 -21.31 -8.56
N ASP A 132 -0.32 -21.05 -9.41
CA ASP A 132 1.08 -21.06 -9.02
C ASP A 132 1.43 -19.90 -8.09
N PHE A 133 0.84 -18.73 -8.36
CA PHE A 133 0.94 -17.57 -7.50
C PHE A 133 -0.25 -17.50 -6.54
N ARG A 134 0.04 -17.49 -5.25
CA ARG A 134 -0.98 -17.54 -4.18
C ARG A 134 -0.78 -16.43 -3.17
N VAL A 135 -1.86 -16.15 -2.44
CA VAL A 135 -1.80 -15.24 -1.28
C VAL A 135 -0.91 -15.86 -0.21
N PRO A 136 0.20 -15.23 0.16
CA PRO A 136 1.18 -15.85 1.06
C PRO A 136 0.59 -16.06 2.46
N GLY A 137 0.92 -17.21 3.06
CA GLY A 137 0.51 -17.56 4.42
C GLY A 137 -0.91 -18.13 4.56
N GLU A 138 -1.75 -18.09 3.52
CA GLU A 138 -3.17 -18.47 3.59
C GLU A 138 -3.51 -19.68 2.70
N TYR A 139 -2.55 -20.58 2.53
CA TYR A 139 -2.71 -21.75 1.69
C TYR A 139 -3.91 -22.61 2.09
N GLY A 140 -4.84 -22.84 1.17
CA GLY A 140 -6.00 -23.72 1.35
C GLY A 140 -7.11 -23.17 2.24
N ARG A 141 -6.98 -21.94 2.77
CA ARG A 141 -8.00 -21.28 3.59
C ARG A 141 -8.63 -20.10 2.86
N ALA A 142 -9.86 -19.74 3.25
CA ALA A 142 -10.46 -18.48 2.83
C ALA A 142 -9.67 -17.33 3.48
N VAL A 143 -9.20 -16.38 2.66
CA VAL A 143 -8.52 -15.18 3.15
C VAL A 143 -9.56 -14.18 3.59
N GLU A 144 -9.60 -13.87 4.88
CA GLU A 144 -10.40 -12.78 5.43
C GLU A 144 -9.56 -11.48 5.42
N ILE A 145 -10.15 -10.39 4.92
CA ILE A 145 -9.48 -9.08 4.89
C ILE A 145 -9.66 -8.43 6.26
N THR A 146 -8.61 -8.43 7.07
CA THR A 146 -8.56 -7.74 8.36
C THR A 146 -7.37 -6.78 8.39
N ARG A 147 -7.27 -5.98 9.44
CA ARG A 147 -6.07 -5.14 9.66
C ARG A 147 -4.82 -5.98 9.91
N GLU A 148 -4.97 -7.14 10.49
CA GLU A 148 -3.90 -8.09 10.78
C GLU A 148 -3.49 -8.85 9.53
N ASN A 149 -4.45 -9.17 8.65
CA ASN A 149 -4.18 -9.81 7.36
C ASN A 149 -3.84 -8.75 6.30
N THR A 150 -2.58 -8.38 6.21
CA THR A 150 -2.09 -7.35 5.29
C THR A 150 -1.65 -7.89 3.92
N THR A 151 -1.86 -9.17 3.64
CA THR A 151 -1.53 -9.76 2.32
C THR A 151 -2.59 -9.49 1.27
N LEU A 152 -3.86 -9.31 1.71
CA LEU A 152 -4.94 -8.77 0.90
C LEU A 152 -5.61 -7.66 1.69
N PHE A 153 -5.39 -6.43 1.30
CA PHE A 153 -5.94 -5.26 1.97
C PHE A 153 -6.60 -4.33 0.96
N ALA A 154 -7.80 -3.85 1.28
CA ALA A 154 -8.46 -2.77 0.58
C ALA A 154 -9.12 -1.85 1.61
N GLY A 155 -8.53 -0.66 1.78
CA GLY A 155 -9.06 0.40 2.63
C GLY A 155 -9.78 1.48 1.84
N ASP A 156 -10.15 2.54 2.53
CA ASP A 156 -10.74 3.74 1.93
C ASP A 156 -9.74 4.58 1.13
N ARG A 157 -8.44 4.31 1.27
CA ARG A 157 -7.33 5.07 0.69
C ARG A 157 -6.56 4.30 -0.38
N ASP A 158 -6.23 3.05 -0.09
CA ASP A 158 -5.36 2.23 -0.93
C ASP A 158 -5.73 0.74 -0.86
N MET A 159 -5.21 -0.01 -1.83
CA MET A 159 -5.33 -1.45 -1.95
C MET A 159 -3.96 -2.07 -2.09
N PHE A 160 -3.74 -3.23 -1.47
CA PHE A 160 -2.56 -4.08 -1.62
C PHE A 160 -2.98 -5.51 -1.93
N VAL A 161 -2.35 -6.10 -2.95
CA VAL A 161 -2.50 -7.53 -3.28
C VAL A 161 -1.11 -8.12 -3.37
N PHE A 162 -0.78 -9.05 -2.47
CA PHE A 162 0.47 -9.80 -2.46
C PHE A 162 0.22 -11.20 -3.00
N LEU A 163 1.07 -11.64 -3.94
CA LEU A 163 1.04 -12.97 -4.51
C LEU A 163 2.47 -13.56 -4.50
N ALA A 164 2.63 -14.76 -3.95
CA ALA A 164 3.89 -15.48 -3.87
C ALA A 164 3.86 -16.74 -4.73
N ASP A 165 4.99 -17.06 -5.36
CA ASP A 165 5.19 -18.29 -6.14
C ASP A 165 5.37 -19.49 -5.20
N GLU A 166 4.31 -20.20 -4.95
CA GLU A 166 4.26 -21.32 -4.03
C GLU A 166 4.92 -22.59 -4.58
N ASN A 167 5.04 -22.69 -5.89
CA ASN A 167 5.61 -23.88 -6.55
C ASN A 167 7.13 -23.82 -6.67
N ASN A 168 7.72 -22.61 -6.72
CA ASN A 168 9.16 -22.40 -6.88
C ASN A 168 9.77 -21.82 -5.60
N ARG A 169 9.59 -22.50 -4.48
CA ARG A 169 10.16 -22.07 -3.19
C ARG A 169 11.65 -22.36 -3.16
N VAL A 170 12.39 -21.46 -2.52
CA VAL A 170 13.83 -21.58 -2.26
C VAL A 170 14.03 -22.11 -0.85
N GLU A 171 14.75 -23.21 -0.70
CA GLU A 171 15.11 -23.77 0.59
C GLU A 171 16.29 -23.01 1.21
N ILE A 172 16.16 -22.69 2.51
CA ILE A 172 17.24 -22.11 3.31
C ILE A 172 17.64 -23.13 4.37
N PRO A 173 18.77 -23.83 4.17
CA PRO A 173 19.28 -24.75 5.17
C PRO A 173 19.58 -24.01 6.48
N ASN A 174 19.27 -24.64 7.60
CA ASN A 174 19.51 -24.10 8.94
C ASN A 174 18.96 -22.67 9.12
N ARG A 175 17.72 -22.47 8.70
CA ARG A 175 17.03 -21.16 8.81
C ARG A 175 16.80 -20.77 10.25
N ARG A 176 16.42 -21.73 11.11
CA ARG A 176 16.25 -21.54 12.55
C ARG A 176 16.61 -22.85 13.28
N GLU A 177 17.55 -22.82 14.21
CA GLU A 177 17.91 -23.94 15.10
C GLU A 177 18.06 -25.30 14.39
N GLY A 178 18.73 -25.35 13.27
CA GLY A 178 18.91 -26.58 12.48
C GLY A 178 17.75 -26.92 11.55
N GLN A 179 16.63 -26.21 11.60
CA GLN A 179 15.49 -26.45 10.72
C GLN A 179 15.68 -25.77 9.37
N THR A 180 15.32 -26.47 8.31
CA THR A 180 15.26 -25.90 6.96
C THR A 180 14.02 -25.01 6.86
N GLY A 181 14.20 -23.77 6.45
CA GLY A 181 13.13 -22.86 6.09
C GLY A 181 12.92 -22.79 4.58
N THR A 182 11.85 -22.11 4.18
CA THR A 182 11.57 -21.85 2.77
C THR A 182 11.22 -20.39 2.55
N LEU A 183 11.68 -19.84 1.43
CA LEU A 183 11.27 -18.54 0.90
C LEU A 183 10.51 -18.73 -0.41
N ALA A 184 9.49 -17.93 -0.65
CA ALA A 184 8.93 -17.75 -1.97
C ALA A 184 9.21 -16.34 -2.47
N ARG A 185 9.58 -16.22 -3.75
CA ARG A 185 9.54 -14.92 -4.41
C ARG A 185 8.12 -14.59 -4.82
N GLY A 186 7.81 -13.32 -4.87
CA GLY A 186 6.49 -12.85 -5.24
C GLY A 186 6.50 -11.41 -5.71
N PHE A 187 5.32 -10.93 -6.01
CA PHE A 187 5.09 -9.52 -6.30
C PHE A 187 3.86 -9.02 -5.53
N PHE A 188 3.80 -7.72 -5.32
CA PHE A 188 2.57 -7.10 -4.88
C PHE A 188 2.22 -5.93 -5.78
N VAL A 189 0.91 -5.71 -5.88
CA VAL A 189 0.34 -4.56 -6.57
C VAL A 189 -0.34 -3.69 -5.53
N THR A 190 -0.01 -2.40 -5.53
CA THR A 190 -0.74 -1.39 -4.76
C THR A 190 -1.40 -0.41 -5.71
N ASN A 191 -2.60 0.02 -5.35
CA ASN A 191 -3.38 0.97 -6.13
C ASN A 191 -4.16 1.91 -5.21
N SER A 192 -4.38 3.14 -5.66
CA SER A 192 -5.28 4.08 -4.97
C SER A 192 -6.26 4.68 -5.96
N GLN A 193 -7.52 4.32 -5.85
CA GLN A 193 -8.57 4.95 -6.67
C GLN A 193 -9.02 6.32 -6.15
N VAL A 194 -8.44 6.80 -5.05
CA VAL A 194 -8.80 8.07 -4.40
C VAL A 194 -7.67 9.11 -4.41
N GLY A 195 -6.55 8.82 -5.09
CA GLY A 195 -5.44 9.77 -5.24
C GLY A 195 -4.44 9.77 -4.07
N ALA A 196 -4.34 8.69 -3.29
CA ALA A 196 -3.33 8.56 -2.24
C ALA A 196 -1.96 8.15 -2.78
N GLY A 197 -1.89 7.58 -3.98
CA GLY A 197 -0.64 7.14 -4.59
C GLY A 197 -0.80 6.69 -6.03
N ALA A 198 0.30 6.37 -6.69
CA ALA A 198 0.33 5.72 -7.99
C ALA A 198 -0.04 4.24 -7.87
N LEU A 199 -0.47 3.62 -8.98
CA LEU A 199 -0.40 2.16 -9.06
C LEU A 199 1.06 1.77 -9.12
N ARG A 200 1.47 0.82 -8.28
CA ARG A 200 2.84 0.29 -8.25
C ARG A 200 2.84 -1.22 -8.21
N VAL A 201 3.83 -1.77 -8.88
CA VAL A 201 4.16 -3.20 -8.78
C VAL A 201 5.59 -3.30 -8.26
N LYS A 202 5.76 -4.08 -7.20
CA LYS A 202 7.07 -4.38 -6.61
C LYS A 202 7.21 -5.86 -6.32
N THR A 203 8.42 -6.35 -6.33
CA THR A 203 8.73 -7.73 -5.92
C THR A 203 9.00 -7.83 -4.43
N PHE A 204 8.83 -9.02 -3.88
CA PHE A 204 9.14 -9.33 -2.50
C PHE A 204 9.52 -10.81 -2.33
N LEU A 205 10.15 -11.10 -1.19
CA LEU A 205 10.38 -12.45 -0.71
C LEU A 205 9.47 -12.71 0.50
N PHE A 206 8.84 -13.86 0.54
CA PHE A 206 8.04 -14.29 1.68
C PHE A 206 8.74 -15.42 2.43
N ASP A 207 9.07 -15.19 3.70
CA ASP A 207 9.67 -16.18 4.59
C ASP A 207 8.57 -16.95 5.33
N TYR A 208 8.44 -18.23 5.03
CA TYR A 208 7.40 -19.09 5.63
C TYR A 208 7.67 -19.46 7.09
N VAL A 209 8.88 -19.28 7.59
CA VAL A 209 9.21 -19.56 9.00
C VAL A 209 8.62 -18.48 9.90
N CYS A 210 8.76 -17.22 9.50
CA CYS A 210 8.40 -16.05 10.30
C CYS A 210 7.21 -15.28 9.75
N ALA A 211 6.68 -15.66 8.58
CA ALA A 211 5.68 -14.91 7.82
C ALA A 211 6.13 -13.45 7.54
N ASN A 212 7.44 -13.25 7.36
CA ASN A 212 8.03 -11.96 7.04
C ASN A 212 7.95 -11.69 5.54
N ARG A 213 7.67 -10.44 5.18
CA ARG A 213 7.76 -9.95 3.80
C ARG A 213 9.01 -9.07 3.67
N ILE A 214 9.88 -9.43 2.75
CA ILE A 214 11.08 -8.68 2.43
C ILE A 214 10.85 -8.05 1.07
N VAL A 215 10.47 -6.78 1.03
CA VAL A 215 10.26 -6.05 -0.23
C VAL A 215 11.62 -5.72 -0.82
N TRP A 216 12.03 -6.53 -1.77
CA TRP A 216 13.32 -6.41 -2.43
C TRP A 216 13.11 -6.36 -3.94
N GLY A 217 13.60 -5.28 -4.55
CA GLY A 217 13.64 -5.12 -6.00
C GLY A 217 14.80 -5.89 -6.58
N ALA A 218 14.71 -7.24 -6.57
CA ALA A 218 15.64 -8.03 -7.33
C ALA A 218 15.68 -7.52 -8.78
N HIS A 219 16.83 -7.53 -9.40
CA HIS A 219 17.09 -7.06 -10.77
C HIS A 219 16.20 -7.70 -11.87
N GLU A 220 15.24 -8.52 -11.48
CA GLU A 220 14.34 -9.30 -12.34
C GLU A 220 13.07 -8.56 -12.77
N LEU A 221 12.63 -7.57 -12.01
CA LEU A 221 11.51 -6.68 -12.37
C LEU A 221 11.81 -5.26 -11.92
N GLU A 222 11.93 -4.34 -12.88
CA GLU A 222 11.95 -2.91 -12.56
C GLU A 222 10.64 -2.51 -11.88
N GLU A 223 10.72 -1.64 -10.85
CA GLU A 223 9.53 -1.11 -10.20
C GLU A 223 8.63 -0.42 -11.24
N ILE A 224 7.44 -0.95 -11.47
CA ILE A 224 6.46 -0.30 -12.33
C ILE A 224 5.68 0.70 -11.48
N SER A 225 5.66 1.95 -11.95
CA SER A 225 4.90 3.03 -11.30
C SER A 225 4.06 3.79 -12.33
N ILE A 226 2.74 3.65 -12.25
CA ILE A 226 1.80 4.33 -13.13
C ILE A 226 1.08 5.43 -12.36
N ARG A 227 1.40 6.69 -12.67
CA ARG A 227 0.66 7.83 -12.14
C ARG A 227 -0.73 7.86 -12.74
N HIS A 228 -1.73 8.18 -11.95
CA HIS A 228 -3.14 8.27 -12.36
C HIS A 228 -3.41 9.50 -13.26
N THR A 229 -2.85 9.49 -14.46
CA THR A 229 -3.18 10.41 -15.56
C THR A 229 -4.33 9.85 -16.38
N ALA A 230 -4.89 10.62 -17.31
CA ALA A 230 -5.99 10.16 -18.16
C ALA A 230 -5.68 8.86 -18.94
N ALA A 231 -4.39 8.60 -19.26
CA ALA A 231 -3.95 7.39 -19.95
C ALA A 231 -3.61 6.22 -18.98
N ALA A 232 -3.78 6.39 -17.67
CA ALA A 232 -3.35 5.36 -16.70
C ALA A 232 -4.10 4.03 -16.84
N PRO A 233 -5.41 3.97 -17.13
CA PRO A 233 -6.10 2.70 -17.33
C PRO A 233 -5.52 1.88 -18.50
N ASP A 234 -5.21 2.53 -19.60
CA ASP A 234 -4.64 1.86 -20.78
C ASP A 234 -3.22 1.35 -20.50
N ARG A 235 -2.39 2.20 -19.89
CA ARG A 235 -1.03 1.82 -19.47
C ARG A 235 -1.00 0.65 -18.49
N PHE A 236 -1.96 0.56 -17.58
CA PHE A 236 -2.07 -0.58 -16.67
C PHE A 236 -2.19 -1.91 -17.43
N ILE A 237 -3.04 -1.95 -18.44
CA ILE A 237 -3.26 -3.15 -19.26
C ILE A 237 -2.00 -3.48 -20.08
N GLU A 238 -1.39 -2.47 -20.70
CA GLU A 238 -0.26 -2.63 -21.62
C GLU A 238 1.07 -2.94 -20.93
N GLU A 239 1.33 -2.35 -19.75
CA GLU A 239 2.64 -2.42 -19.08
C GLU A 239 2.69 -3.48 -17.97
N VAL A 240 1.65 -3.58 -17.13
CA VAL A 240 1.72 -4.37 -15.89
C VAL A 240 1.60 -5.86 -16.18
N THR A 241 0.62 -6.27 -16.96
CA THR A 241 0.38 -7.70 -17.21
C THR A 241 1.55 -8.41 -17.91
N PRO A 242 2.15 -7.85 -18.98
CA PRO A 242 3.32 -8.44 -19.62
C PRO A 242 4.55 -8.52 -18.70
N ALA A 243 4.80 -7.47 -17.91
CA ALA A 243 5.93 -7.43 -16.99
C ALA A 243 5.81 -8.48 -15.87
N LEU A 244 4.62 -8.64 -15.29
CA LEU A 244 4.37 -9.67 -14.30
C LEU A 244 4.48 -11.08 -14.88
N LEU A 245 4.10 -11.28 -16.15
CA LEU A 245 4.29 -12.53 -16.83
C LEU A 245 5.79 -12.85 -17.01
N ALA A 246 6.57 -11.89 -17.49
CA ALA A 246 8.02 -12.05 -17.65
C ALA A 246 8.69 -12.39 -16.31
N TYR A 247 8.30 -11.69 -15.23
CA TYR A 247 8.77 -11.97 -13.88
C TYR A 247 8.42 -13.40 -13.42
N SER A 248 7.20 -13.85 -13.65
CA SER A 248 6.76 -15.18 -13.23
C SER A 248 7.56 -16.32 -13.92
N GLN A 249 8.16 -16.05 -15.07
CA GLN A 249 8.95 -16.99 -15.85
C GLN A 249 10.47 -16.82 -15.64
N SER A 250 10.91 -15.80 -14.91
CA SER A 250 12.32 -15.52 -14.66
C SER A 250 12.97 -16.54 -13.72
N SER A 251 14.29 -16.70 -13.81
CA SER A 251 15.06 -17.62 -12.97
C SER A 251 15.30 -17.05 -11.57
N ALA A 252 15.21 -17.89 -10.54
CA ALA A 252 15.56 -17.55 -9.17
C ALA A 252 17.06 -17.79 -8.83
N ALA A 253 17.90 -18.09 -9.81
CA ALA A 253 19.30 -18.49 -9.55
C ALA A 253 20.11 -17.41 -8.81
N ASN A 254 19.93 -16.14 -9.18
CA ASN A 254 20.62 -15.04 -8.52
C ASN A 254 20.18 -14.85 -7.06
N LEU A 255 18.93 -15.12 -6.74
CA LEU A 255 18.39 -15.02 -5.39
C LEU A 255 19.16 -15.91 -4.40
N ASN A 256 19.46 -17.16 -4.77
CA ASN A 256 20.21 -18.09 -3.91
C ASN A 256 21.61 -17.54 -3.54
N ASN A 257 22.28 -16.87 -4.46
CA ASN A 257 23.59 -16.29 -4.21
C ASN A 257 23.50 -15.10 -3.24
N VAL A 258 22.54 -14.20 -3.46
CA VAL A 258 22.31 -13.05 -2.56
C VAL A 258 21.93 -13.51 -1.15
N LEU A 259 21.02 -14.48 -1.03
CA LEU A 259 20.62 -15.00 0.28
C LEU A 259 21.79 -15.65 1.02
N ARG A 260 22.62 -16.41 0.33
CA ARG A 260 23.82 -16.99 0.92
C ARG A 260 24.78 -15.88 1.37
N GLY A 261 25.10 -14.93 0.48
CA GLY A 261 25.97 -13.80 0.81
C GLY A 261 25.48 -13.01 2.01
N ALA A 262 24.18 -12.70 2.07
CA ALA A 262 23.59 -11.96 3.19
C ALA A 262 23.72 -12.70 4.54
N ARG A 263 23.65 -14.03 4.53
CA ARG A 263 23.81 -14.88 5.72
C ARG A 263 25.28 -15.04 6.16
N GLU A 264 26.20 -14.93 5.23
CA GLU A 264 27.66 -15.03 5.50
C GLU A 264 28.26 -13.66 5.86
N SER A 265 27.66 -12.55 5.41
CA SER A 265 28.14 -11.19 5.65
C SER A 265 27.84 -10.72 7.07
N LYS A 266 28.86 -10.65 7.90
CA LYS A 266 28.75 -10.18 9.29
C LYS A 266 28.74 -8.64 9.38
N ILE A 267 28.04 -8.13 10.40
CA ILE A 267 27.97 -6.71 10.72
C ILE A 267 28.82 -6.43 11.96
N ASP A 268 29.90 -5.68 11.83
CA ASP A 268 30.83 -5.41 12.95
C ASP A 268 30.21 -4.58 14.07
N LYS A 269 29.36 -3.58 13.73
CA LYS A 269 28.72 -2.66 14.67
C LYS A 269 27.22 -2.57 14.39
N VAL A 270 26.50 -3.59 14.83
CA VAL A 270 25.06 -3.76 14.54
C VAL A 270 24.24 -2.53 14.94
N ASP A 271 24.40 -2.01 16.17
CA ASP A 271 23.62 -0.86 16.63
C ASP A 271 23.85 0.39 15.78
N ALA A 272 25.09 0.65 15.41
CA ALA A 272 25.43 1.78 14.54
C ALA A 272 24.88 1.59 13.11
N PHE A 273 24.98 0.38 12.58
CA PHE A 273 24.46 0.02 11.25
C PHE A 273 22.95 0.26 11.18
N LEU A 274 22.20 -0.28 12.14
CA LEU A 274 20.75 -0.13 12.20
C LEU A 274 20.34 1.32 12.49
N ALA A 275 21.04 2.01 13.42
CA ALA A 275 20.71 3.39 13.77
C ALA A 275 20.94 4.36 12.60
N ASN A 276 21.98 4.15 11.81
CA ASN A 276 22.25 4.96 10.62
C ASN A 276 21.18 4.79 9.52
N ARG A 277 20.61 3.60 9.41
CA ARG A 277 19.62 3.30 8.37
C ARG A 277 18.18 3.62 8.80
N PHE A 278 17.80 3.28 10.00
CA PHE A 278 16.42 3.36 10.48
C PHE A 278 16.19 4.42 11.58
N GLY A 279 17.27 5.05 12.05
CA GLY A 279 17.24 5.90 13.23
C GLY A 279 17.30 5.12 14.56
N PRO A 280 17.79 5.75 15.64
CA PRO A 280 18.15 5.03 16.88
C PRO A 280 16.94 4.38 17.58
N ARG A 281 15.76 5.00 17.54
CA ARG A 281 14.54 4.45 18.17
C ARG A 281 14.02 3.22 17.44
N VAL A 282 14.04 3.23 16.11
CA VAL A 282 13.58 2.10 15.28
C VAL A 282 14.60 0.97 15.36
N ALA A 283 15.90 1.27 15.36
CA ALA A 283 16.97 0.28 15.54
C ALA A 283 16.80 -0.55 16.81
N GLN A 284 16.48 0.07 17.95
CA GLN A 284 16.21 -0.65 19.20
C GLN A 284 15.01 -1.61 19.09
N ARG A 285 13.95 -1.19 18.39
CA ARG A 285 12.77 -2.03 18.17
C ARG A 285 13.05 -3.19 17.22
N ILE A 286 13.88 -2.96 16.20
CA ILE A 286 14.35 -3.99 15.28
C ILE A 286 15.14 -5.06 16.02
N ASN A 287 16.11 -4.67 16.86
CA ASN A 287 16.88 -5.58 17.70
C ASN A 287 15.97 -6.41 18.61
N ALA A 288 15.02 -5.76 19.30
CA ALA A 288 14.08 -6.43 20.19
C ALA A 288 13.20 -7.45 19.43
N ALA A 289 12.64 -7.06 18.29
CA ALA A 289 11.79 -7.93 17.47
C ALA A 289 12.56 -9.13 16.92
N HIS A 290 13.85 -8.93 16.54
CA HIS A 290 14.68 -10.04 16.07
C HIS A 290 14.97 -11.04 17.20
N VAL A 291 15.34 -10.55 18.38
CA VAL A 291 15.62 -11.43 19.55
C VAL A 291 14.35 -12.19 19.97
N GLU A 292 13.19 -11.53 19.94
CA GLU A 292 11.90 -12.17 20.24
C GLU A 292 11.58 -13.29 19.25
N GLU A 293 11.84 -13.05 17.94
CA GLU A 293 11.46 -14.00 16.89
C GLU A 293 12.50 -15.10 16.68
N GLU A 294 13.81 -14.78 16.75
CA GLU A 294 14.91 -15.70 16.41
C GLU A 294 15.66 -16.25 17.65
N GLY A 295 15.42 -15.71 18.84
CA GLY A 295 16.06 -16.14 20.10
C GLY A 295 17.53 -15.79 20.24
N ARG A 296 18.11 -14.98 19.33
CA ARG A 296 19.52 -14.60 19.28
C ARG A 296 19.72 -13.18 18.78
N PRO A 297 20.87 -12.54 19.05
CA PRO A 297 21.15 -11.21 18.54
C PRO A 297 21.36 -11.21 17.01
N ILE A 298 21.25 -10.01 16.41
CA ILE A 298 21.60 -9.75 15.03
C ILE A 298 23.12 -9.85 14.86
N GLU A 299 23.59 -10.62 13.87
CA GLU A 299 25.02 -10.76 13.55
C GLU A 299 25.30 -10.52 12.06
N THR A 300 24.35 -10.80 11.18
CA THR A 300 24.52 -10.79 9.73
C THR A 300 23.59 -9.80 9.03
N LEU A 301 23.85 -9.51 7.75
CA LEU A 301 22.94 -8.71 6.94
C LEU A 301 21.55 -9.36 6.86
N TRP A 302 21.49 -10.70 6.76
CA TRP A 302 20.23 -11.43 6.79
C TRP A 302 19.46 -11.22 8.11
N ASP A 303 20.14 -11.27 9.26
CA ASP A 303 19.51 -11.02 10.53
C ASP A 303 18.96 -9.59 10.65
N ALA A 304 19.67 -8.61 10.10
CA ALA A 304 19.20 -7.24 10.05
C ALA A 304 17.91 -7.09 9.20
N VAL A 305 17.85 -7.79 8.06
CA VAL A 305 16.65 -7.84 7.22
C VAL A 305 15.48 -8.49 7.97
N THR A 306 15.70 -9.68 8.54
CA THR A 306 14.64 -10.42 9.24
C THR A 306 14.18 -9.69 10.49
N GLY A 307 15.06 -9.04 11.24
CA GLY A 307 14.72 -8.21 12.40
C GLY A 307 13.88 -6.98 12.01
N ALA A 308 14.26 -6.28 10.94
CA ALA A 308 13.51 -5.13 10.44
C ALA A 308 12.10 -5.54 9.96
N THR A 309 11.98 -6.66 9.25
CA THR A 309 10.68 -7.16 8.77
C THR A 309 9.85 -7.79 9.90
N ALA A 310 10.47 -8.34 10.94
CA ALA A 310 9.78 -8.75 12.17
C ALA A 310 9.13 -7.54 12.87
N TYR A 311 9.90 -6.46 13.06
CA TYR A 311 9.36 -5.22 13.61
C TYR A 311 8.25 -4.62 12.71
N ALA A 312 8.39 -4.70 11.39
CA ALA A 312 7.39 -4.19 10.44
C ALA A 312 5.99 -4.80 10.67
N LYS A 313 5.89 -6.03 11.16
CA LYS A 313 4.59 -6.66 11.49
C LYS A 313 3.81 -5.92 12.58
N SER A 314 4.50 -5.19 13.46
CA SER A 314 3.85 -4.39 14.51
C SER A 314 3.29 -3.06 14.03
N ILE A 315 3.57 -2.66 12.77
CA ILE A 315 3.11 -1.40 12.20
C ILE A 315 1.66 -1.57 11.71
N PRO A 316 0.69 -0.79 12.23
CA PRO A 316 -0.72 -0.99 11.95
C PRO A 316 -1.14 -0.54 10.54
N TRP A 317 -0.39 0.36 9.91
CA TRP A 317 -0.68 0.89 8.57
C TRP A 317 0.11 0.16 7.51
N THR A 318 -0.57 -0.48 6.56
CA THR A 318 0.07 -1.29 5.51
C THR A 318 1.07 -0.50 4.68
N ALA A 319 0.78 0.76 4.35
CA ALA A 319 1.71 1.61 3.60
C ALA A 319 3.04 1.83 4.34
N ASP A 320 2.98 2.20 5.62
CA ASP A 320 4.16 2.44 6.46
C ASP A 320 4.94 1.13 6.70
N ARG A 321 4.20 0.02 6.85
CA ARG A 321 4.79 -1.31 6.95
C ARG A 321 5.58 -1.67 5.70
N VAL A 322 5.00 -1.49 4.50
CA VAL A 322 5.66 -1.77 3.21
C VAL A 322 6.87 -0.84 2.99
N GLU A 323 6.82 0.40 3.48
CA GLU A 323 7.96 1.30 3.43
C GLU A 323 9.15 0.74 4.24
N LEU A 324 8.91 0.31 5.48
CA LEU A 324 9.96 -0.31 6.31
C LEU A 324 10.45 -1.65 5.71
N GLU A 325 9.55 -2.49 5.19
CA GLU A 325 9.90 -3.74 4.49
C GLU A 325 10.77 -3.45 3.25
N THR A 326 10.52 -2.34 2.55
CA THR A 326 11.35 -1.89 1.40
C THR A 326 12.74 -1.43 1.85
N GLU A 327 12.82 -0.63 2.91
CA GLU A 327 14.13 -0.22 3.45
C GLU A 327 14.93 -1.40 4.00
N ALA A 328 14.26 -2.39 4.58
CA ALA A 328 14.90 -3.64 5.00
C ALA A 328 15.46 -4.42 3.80
N GLY A 329 14.68 -4.53 2.73
CA GLY A 329 15.12 -5.24 1.51
C GLY A 329 16.37 -4.64 0.88
N LYS A 330 16.56 -3.33 0.92
CA LYS A 330 17.79 -2.67 0.43
C LYS A 330 19.07 -3.10 1.15
N ILE A 331 18.96 -3.77 2.28
CA ILE A 331 20.14 -4.37 2.93
C ILE A 331 20.71 -5.50 2.09
N LEU A 332 19.88 -6.22 1.34
CA LEU A 332 20.32 -7.29 0.44
C LEU A 332 21.17 -6.77 -0.74
N ASP A 333 21.01 -5.49 -1.10
CA ASP A 333 21.82 -4.84 -2.14
C ASP A 333 23.27 -4.60 -1.69
N LEU A 334 23.59 -4.82 -0.40
CA LEU A 334 24.94 -4.71 0.15
C LEU A 334 25.74 -6.02 0.00
N VAL A 335 25.13 -7.06 -0.50
CA VAL A 335 25.79 -8.34 -0.79
C VAL A 335 26.56 -8.19 -2.10
N ASP A 336 27.88 -8.34 -2.05
CA ASP A 336 28.80 -8.27 -3.20
C ASP A 336 28.68 -9.53 -4.11
#